data_da83f6ee57b4fa41effd3e84f561cc8b
#
_entry.id   da83f6ee57b4fa41effd3e84f561cc8b
#
_cell.length_a   1.000
_cell.length_b   1.000
_cell.length_c   1.000
_cell.angle_alpha   90.00
_cell.angle_beta   90.00
_cell.angle_gamma   90.00
#
_symmetry.space_group_name_H-M   'P 1'
#
loop_
_entity.id
_entity.type
_entity.pdbx_description
1 polymer ?
#
loop_
_entity_poly.entity_id
_entity_poly.type
_entity_poly.pdbx_seq_one_letter_code
_entity_poly.pdbx_strand_id
1 'polypeptide(L)'
;MRLWHQDLIKYLPRQQLLGQHRECCALRGAGWGRAHSVVNYVFTHSPNKLVAYHNLIMDEMENRGYHPDKIWRDPDWRGNKLGKSIGWATLAQFNGKIYDEHNDEYLKECLDNLKSKGIDISIG
;
A
#
# COMPACT_ATOMS: atom_id res chain seq x y z
N MET A 1 -4.57 7.77 7.82
CA MET A 1 -4.05 7.05 6.65
C MET A 1 -2.68 6.48 6.97
N ARG A 2 -2.42 5.25 6.56
CA ARG A 2 -1.16 4.57 6.88
C ARG A 2 -0.90 3.49 5.82
N LEU A 3 0.37 3.29 5.44
CA LEU A 3 0.74 2.06 4.73
C LEU A 3 1.23 1.05 5.78
N TRP A 4 0.49 -0.03 5.93
CA TRP A 4 0.87 -1.10 6.85
C TRP A 4 2.21 -1.70 6.42
N HIS A 5 3.03 -2.10 7.39
CA HIS A 5 4.30 -2.76 7.11
C HIS A 5 4.08 -3.92 6.13
N GLN A 6 4.96 -4.03 5.16
CA GLN A 6 4.83 -5.01 4.05
C GLN A 6 4.61 -6.44 4.54
N ASP A 7 5.29 -6.84 5.62
CA ASP A 7 5.16 -8.21 6.14
C ASP A 7 3.80 -8.50 6.74
N LEU A 8 2.99 -7.47 7.02
CA LEU A 8 1.66 -7.65 7.59
C LEU A 8 0.57 -7.88 6.54
N ILE A 9 0.84 -7.64 5.27
CA ILE A 9 -0.19 -7.66 4.21
C ILE A 9 -0.98 -8.96 4.23
N LYS A 10 -0.30 -10.09 4.32
CA LYS A 10 -0.97 -11.41 4.30
C LYS A 10 -1.74 -11.73 5.58
N TYR A 11 -1.51 -10.98 6.65
CA TYR A 11 -2.17 -11.19 7.95
C TYR A 11 -3.28 -10.19 8.24
N LEU A 12 -3.40 -9.12 7.45
CA LEU A 12 -4.38 -8.07 7.71
C LEU A 12 -5.80 -8.62 7.65
N PRO A 13 -6.68 -8.28 8.61
CA PRO A 13 -8.09 -8.57 8.46
C PRO A 13 -8.65 -7.94 7.19
N ARG A 14 -9.75 -8.52 6.70
CA ARG A 14 -10.39 -8.06 5.45
C ARG A 14 -10.57 -6.55 5.40
N GLN A 15 -11.09 -5.96 6.46
CA GLN A 15 -11.40 -4.53 6.48
C GLN A 15 -10.15 -3.67 6.31
N GLN A 16 -9.05 -4.04 6.97
CA GLN A 16 -7.78 -3.32 6.85
C GLN A 16 -7.16 -3.51 5.47
N LEU A 17 -7.24 -4.71 4.91
CA LEU A 17 -6.71 -4.98 3.57
C LEU A 17 -7.46 -4.17 2.51
N LEU A 18 -8.79 -4.19 2.53
CA LEU A 18 -9.60 -3.44 1.58
C LEU A 18 -9.43 -1.92 1.77
N GLY A 19 -9.32 -1.47 3.03
CA GLY A 19 -9.00 -0.08 3.33
C GLY A 19 -7.64 0.34 2.78
N GLN A 20 -6.64 -0.54 2.88
CA GLN A 20 -5.31 -0.28 2.33
C GLN A 20 -5.33 -0.14 0.81
N HIS A 21 -6.12 -0.96 0.12
CA HIS A 21 -6.31 -0.81 -1.32
C HIS A 21 -6.85 0.58 -1.64
N ARG A 22 -7.91 1.02 -0.95
CA ARG A 22 -8.50 2.35 -1.17
C ARG A 22 -7.50 3.48 -0.89
N GLU A 23 -6.67 3.33 0.14
CA GLU A 23 -5.64 4.32 0.46
C GLU A 23 -4.57 4.40 -0.62
N CYS A 24 -4.13 3.25 -1.15
CA CYS A 24 -3.20 3.22 -2.26
C CYS A 24 -3.79 3.92 -3.49
N CYS A 25 -5.06 3.68 -3.79
CA CYS A 25 -5.74 4.37 -4.89
C CYS A 25 -5.73 5.88 -4.69
N ALA A 26 -6.04 6.35 -3.47
CA ALA A 26 -6.05 7.77 -3.15
C ALA A 26 -4.64 8.38 -3.27
N LEU A 27 -3.62 7.70 -2.78
CA LEU A 27 -2.24 8.18 -2.85
C LEU A 27 -1.71 8.21 -4.28
N ARG A 28 -2.13 7.28 -5.12
CA ARG A 28 -1.78 7.29 -6.55
C ARG A 28 -2.50 8.42 -7.30
N GLY A 29 -3.63 8.86 -6.79
CA GLY A 29 -4.44 9.91 -7.36
C GLY A 29 -4.09 11.29 -6.80
N ALA A 30 -5.12 12.06 -6.44
CA ALA A 30 -4.99 13.43 -5.94
C ALA A 30 -4.27 13.54 -4.60
N GLY A 31 -4.10 12.43 -3.88
CA GLY A 31 -3.36 12.40 -2.62
C GLY A 31 -1.85 12.41 -2.77
N TRP A 32 -1.31 12.21 -3.97
CA TRP A 32 0.14 12.18 -4.17
C TRP A 32 0.78 13.52 -3.81
N GLY A 33 1.78 13.47 -2.93
CA GLY A 33 2.52 14.64 -2.50
C GLY A 33 1.82 15.53 -1.47
N ARG A 34 0.58 15.19 -1.09
CA ARG A 34 -0.12 15.95 -0.05
C ARG A 34 0.43 15.61 1.32
N ALA A 35 0.77 16.63 2.10
CA ALA A 35 1.36 16.46 3.41
C ALA A 35 0.45 15.63 4.34
N HIS A 36 1.00 14.53 4.85
CA HIS A 36 0.35 13.67 5.83
C HIS A 36 1.44 12.92 6.61
N SER A 37 1.63 13.26 7.86
CA SER A 37 2.80 12.85 8.67
C SER A 37 3.09 11.35 8.65
N VAL A 38 2.06 10.51 8.52
CA VAL A 38 2.22 9.04 8.59
C VAL A 38 2.73 8.45 7.28
N VAL A 39 2.49 9.10 6.14
CA VAL A 39 2.83 8.54 4.82
C VAL A 39 3.75 9.45 4.01
N ASN A 40 4.29 10.51 4.61
CA ASN A 40 5.17 11.43 3.89
C ASN A 40 6.37 10.74 3.25
N TYR A 41 6.88 9.66 3.87
CA TYR A 41 8.00 8.92 3.30
C TYR A 41 7.68 8.34 1.91
N VAL A 42 6.41 8.05 1.62
CA VAL A 42 6.00 7.54 0.31
C VAL A 42 6.38 8.53 -0.80
N PHE A 43 6.27 9.83 -0.50
CA PHE A 43 6.53 10.89 -1.47
C PHE A 43 8.00 11.25 -1.62
N THR A 44 8.87 10.73 -0.74
CA THR A 44 10.32 10.88 -0.88
C THR A 44 10.94 9.80 -1.78
N HIS A 45 10.14 8.81 -2.16
CA HIS A 45 10.53 7.75 -3.06
C HIS A 45 9.79 7.89 -4.40
N SER A 46 10.26 7.15 -5.40
CA SER A 46 9.60 7.08 -6.70
C SER A 46 8.18 6.51 -6.57
N PRO A 47 7.22 6.98 -7.39
CA PRO A 47 5.89 6.35 -7.49
C PRO A 47 5.95 4.86 -7.81
N ASN A 48 7.04 4.37 -8.40
CA ASN A 48 7.23 2.94 -8.68
C ASN A 48 7.09 2.08 -7.43
N LYS A 49 7.57 2.59 -6.29
CA LYS A 49 7.46 1.87 -5.02
C LYS A 49 6.01 1.77 -4.55
N LEU A 50 5.24 2.84 -4.69
CA LEU A 50 3.82 2.81 -4.32
C LEU A 50 3.04 1.85 -5.22
N VAL A 51 3.32 1.83 -6.51
CA VAL A 51 2.69 0.89 -7.44
C VAL A 51 3.05 -0.55 -7.06
N ALA A 52 4.31 -0.83 -6.74
CA ALA A 52 4.74 -2.15 -6.31
C ALA A 52 4.05 -2.59 -5.01
N TYR A 53 3.98 -1.69 -4.03
CA TYR A 53 3.27 -1.96 -2.77
C TYR A 53 1.78 -2.23 -3.03
N HIS A 54 1.14 -1.41 -3.85
CA HIS A 54 -0.26 -1.57 -4.21
C HIS A 54 -0.52 -2.92 -4.89
N ASN A 55 0.41 -3.35 -5.75
CA ASN A 55 0.31 -4.68 -6.39
C ASN A 55 0.33 -5.81 -5.36
N LEU A 56 1.14 -5.71 -4.31
CA LEU A 56 1.13 -6.70 -3.23
C LEU A 56 -0.22 -6.75 -2.53
N ILE A 57 -0.84 -5.59 -2.30
CA ILE A 57 -2.18 -5.52 -1.70
C ILE A 57 -3.20 -6.19 -2.62
N MET A 58 -3.17 -5.89 -3.92
CA MET A 58 -4.10 -6.49 -4.89
C MET A 58 -3.86 -7.98 -5.05
N ASP A 59 -2.61 -8.43 -5.01
CA ASP A 59 -2.27 -9.86 -5.04
C ASP A 59 -2.91 -10.59 -3.87
N GLU A 60 -2.82 -10.03 -2.67
CA GLU A 60 -3.44 -10.63 -1.49
C GLU A 60 -4.97 -10.62 -1.58
N MET A 61 -5.55 -9.55 -2.10
CA MET A 61 -6.99 -9.48 -2.34
C MET A 61 -7.44 -10.60 -3.27
N GLU A 62 -6.74 -10.80 -4.38
CA GLU A 62 -7.04 -11.85 -5.35
C GLU A 62 -6.85 -13.24 -4.74
N ASN A 63 -5.79 -13.42 -3.94
CA ASN A 63 -5.53 -14.66 -3.21
C ASN A 63 -6.68 -15.04 -2.28
N ARG A 64 -7.39 -14.05 -1.74
CA ARG A 64 -8.57 -14.27 -0.89
C ARG A 64 -9.89 -14.34 -1.65
N GLY A 65 -9.85 -14.27 -2.99
CA GLY A 65 -11.04 -14.34 -3.83
C GLY A 65 -11.73 -12.99 -4.08
N TYR A 66 -11.09 -11.88 -3.74
CA TYR A 66 -11.60 -10.55 -4.06
C TYR A 66 -11.14 -10.14 -5.46
N HIS A 67 -11.84 -9.16 -6.06
CA HIS A 67 -11.60 -8.75 -7.43
C HIS A 67 -11.36 -7.24 -7.50
N PRO A 68 -10.13 -6.76 -7.19
CA PRO A 68 -9.81 -5.36 -7.40
C PRO A 68 -9.90 -5.02 -8.87
N ASP A 69 -10.29 -3.79 -9.19
CA ASP A 69 -10.39 -3.34 -10.57
C ASP A 69 -9.03 -3.46 -11.26
N LYS A 70 -9.00 -4.17 -12.37
CA LYS A 70 -7.77 -4.49 -13.11
C LYS A 70 -7.06 -3.26 -13.65
N ILE A 71 -7.76 -2.16 -13.83
CA ILE A 71 -7.14 -0.92 -14.32
C ILE A 71 -6.03 -0.44 -13.38
N TRP A 72 -6.12 -0.76 -12.09
CA TRP A 72 -5.09 -0.41 -11.11
C TRP A 72 -3.78 -1.21 -11.30
N ARG A 73 -3.77 -2.24 -12.15
CA ARG A 73 -2.54 -2.92 -12.55
C ARG A 73 -1.71 -2.10 -13.54
N ASP A 74 -2.32 -1.11 -14.22
CA ASP A 74 -1.58 -0.17 -15.05
C ASP A 74 -0.83 0.81 -14.14
N PRO A 75 0.51 0.85 -14.18
CA PRO A 75 1.29 1.70 -13.29
C PRO A 75 1.04 3.19 -13.50
N ASP A 76 0.53 3.58 -14.67
CA ASP A 76 0.23 4.98 -14.99
C ASP A 76 -1.17 5.40 -14.58
N TRP A 77 -2.04 4.46 -14.18
CA TRP A 77 -3.41 4.79 -13.80
C TRP A 77 -3.44 5.46 -12.44
N ARG A 78 -4.08 6.62 -12.38
CA ARG A 78 -4.16 7.47 -11.19
C ARG A 78 -5.58 7.75 -10.74
N GLY A 79 -6.54 6.95 -11.18
CA GLY A 79 -7.94 7.07 -10.79
C GLY A 79 -8.78 7.88 -11.76
N ASN A 80 -10.09 7.88 -11.54
CA ASN A 80 -11.04 8.52 -12.47
C ASN A 80 -10.83 10.03 -12.58
N LYS A 81 -10.34 10.67 -11.51
CA LYS A 81 -10.16 12.13 -11.50
C LYS A 81 -8.96 12.58 -12.32
N LEU A 82 -7.84 11.86 -12.23
CA LEU A 82 -6.60 12.22 -12.93
C LEU A 82 -6.38 11.39 -14.19
N GLY A 83 -7.05 10.24 -14.29
CA GLY A 83 -6.90 9.35 -15.44
C GLY A 83 -5.52 8.70 -15.50
N LYS A 84 -5.07 8.44 -16.72
CA LYS A 84 -3.77 7.85 -16.98
C LYS A 84 -2.74 8.95 -17.23
N SER A 85 -1.67 8.94 -16.43
CA SER A 85 -0.52 9.85 -16.57
C SER A 85 0.64 9.05 -17.15
N ILE A 86 0.80 9.07 -18.46
CA ILE A 86 1.82 8.26 -19.17
C ILE A 86 3.21 8.60 -18.64
N GLY A 87 3.94 7.56 -18.24
CA GLY A 87 5.28 7.72 -17.68
C GLY A 87 5.34 8.10 -16.20
N TRP A 88 4.18 8.16 -15.53
CA TRP A 88 4.16 8.51 -14.09
C TRP A 88 4.89 7.48 -13.25
N ALA A 89 4.69 6.20 -13.53
CA ALA A 89 5.36 5.11 -12.82
C ALA A 89 5.63 3.96 -13.78
N THR A 90 6.55 3.08 -13.37
CA THR A 90 6.81 1.81 -14.07
C THR A 90 6.65 0.68 -13.07
N LEU A 91 6.25 -0.48 -13.57
CA LEU A 91 6.20 -1.68 -12.76
C LEU A 91 7.64 -2.18 -12.54
N ALA A 92 8.10 -2.14 -11.30
CA ALA A 92 9.44 -2.58 -10.93
C ALA A 92 9.35 -3.70 -9.91
N GLN A 93 10.34 -4.60 -9.93
CA GLN A 93 10.46 -5.64 -8.93
C GLN A 93 11.48 -5.21 -7.88
N PHE A 94 11.17 -5.51 -6.63
CA PHE A 94 12.03 -5.20 -5.50
C PHE A 94 12.35 -6.49 -4.74
N ASN A 95 13.62 -6.66 -4.38
CA ASN A 95 14.05 -7.75 -3.52
C ASN A 95 13.90 -7.31 -2.06
N GLY A 96 13.11 -8.06 -1.28
CA GLY A 96 12.87 -7.74 0.11
C GLY A 96 11.85 -6.61 0.29
N LYS A 97 12.15 -5.67 1.18
CA LYS A 97 11.22 -4.57 1.47
C LYS A 97 11.23 -3.52 0.37
N ILE A 98 10.05 -3.13 -0.05
CA ILE A 98 9.87 -2.04 -1.04
C ILE A 98 10.30 -0.71 -0.43
N TYR A 99 9.88 -0.45 0.81
CA TYR A 99 10.25 0.76 1.55
C TYR A 99 11.21 0.40 2.69
N ASP A 100 12.36 1.09 2.77
CA ASP A 100 13.31 0.92 3.86
C ASP A 100 12.69 1.30 5.21
N GLU A 101 11.71 2.20 5.19
CA GLU A 101 10.96 2.61 6.38
C GLU A 101 10.13 1.45 6.96
N HIS A 102 9.87 0.40 6.18
CA HIS A 102 9.22 -0.81 6.68
C HIS A 102 10.24 -1.73 7.36
N ASN A 103 10.83 -1.24 8.44
CA ASN A 103 11.82 -1.94 9.26
C ASN A 103 11.15 -2.58 10.49
N ASP A 104 11.97 -3.19 11.35
CA ASP A 104 11.46 -3.90 12.54
C ASP A 104 10.77 -2.97 13.54
N GLU A 105 11.27 -1.75 13.68
CA GLU A 105 10.66 -0.74 14.56
C GLU A 105 9.27 -0.36 14.05
N TYR A 106 9.14 -0.14 12.75
CA TYR A 106 7.84 0.17 12.14
C TYR A 106 6.88 -1.02 12.21
N LEU A 107 7.40 -2.24 12.07
CA LEU A 107 6.58 -3.45 12.24
C LEU A 107 5.93 -3.46 13.62
N LYS A 108 6.71 -3.19 14.66
CA LYS A 108 6.20 -3.12 16.04
C LYS A 108 5.16 -2.02 16.18
N GLU A 109 5.42 -0.85 15.62
CA GLU A 109 4.47 0.27 15.64
C GLU A 109 3.14 -0.11 14.98
N CYS A 110 3.18 -0.78 13.83
CA CYS A 110 1.98 -1.26 13.14
C CYS A 110 1.23 -2.29 13.96
N LEU A 111 1.93 -3.24 14.57
CA LEU A 111 1.32 -4.27 15.42
C LEU A 111 0.66 -3.64 16.64
N ASP A 112 1.31 -2.68 17.28
CA ASP A 112 0.75 -1.96 18.44
C ASP A 112 -0.51 -1.17 18.03
N ASN A 113 -0.48 -0.55 16.86
CA ASN A 113 -1.64 0.18 16.34
C ASN A 113 -2.83 -0.76 16.09
N LEU A 114 -2.57 -1.91 15.46
CA LEU A 114 -3.61 -2.91 15.22
C LEU A 114 -4.18 -3.44 16.54
N LYS A 115 -3.31 -3.71 17.51
CA LYS A 115 -3.71 -4.19 18.83
C LYS A 115 -4.61 -3.19 19.55
N SER A 116 -4.34 -1.90 19.42
CA SER A 116 -5.20 -0.85 19.97
C SER A 116 -6.59 -0.84 19.37
N LYS A 117 -6.76 -1.44 18.19
CA LYS A 117 -8.05 -1.61 17.52
C LYS A 117 -8.69 -2.97 17.78
N GLY A 118 -8.15 -3.75 18.70
CA GLY A 118 -8.63 -5.09 19.02
C GLY A 118 -8.16 -6.17 18.06
N ILE A 119 -7.16 -5.90 17.23
CA ILE A 119 -6.63 -6.83 16.24
C ILE A 119 -5.27 -7.32 16.72
N ASP A 120 -5.20 -8.61 17.05
CA ASP A 120 -3.98 -9.26 17.53
C ASP A 120 -3.45 -10.18 16.43
N ILE A 121 -2.27 -9.86 15.90
CA ILE A 121 -1.64 -10.60 14.82
C ILE A 121 -0.37 -11.25 15.32
N SER A 122 -0.26 -12.56 15.13
CA SER A 122 0.96 -13.32 15.38
C SER A 122 1.64 -13.60 14.04
N ILE A 123 2.86 -13.10 13.89
CA ILE A 123 3.71 -13.41 12.75
C ILE A 123 4.61 -14.56 13.18
N GLY A 124 4.33 -15.73 12.62
CA GLY A 124 5.06 -16.92 12.99
C GLY A 124 5.87 -17.50 11.89
#